data_5ea27047029101cd5fe5756314e94c36
#
_entry.id   5ea27047029101cd5fe5756314e94c36
#
_cell.length_a   1.000
_cell.length_b   1.000
_cell.length_c   1.000
_cell.angle_alpha   90.00
_cell.angle_beta   90.00
_cell.angle_gamma   90.00
#
_symmetry.space_group_name_H-M   'P 1'
#
loop_
_entity.id
_entity.type
_entity.pdbx_description
1 polymer ?
#
loop_
_entity_poly.entity_id
_entity_poly.type
_entity_poly.pdbx_seq_one_letter_code
_entity_poly.pdbx_strand_id
1 'polypeptide(L)'
;MMSATSKPFRETLVQLLATVMIPVSVAGTGLYYTRWQQNLNDLKTMIDLVSDPNAEKRKYGVAMFEYLLKNDKVPVEFVAAQLAYANSSADKELFPLMEQALIKASAENTKVEVTFRQALERMPSRIFVHTSDDKQRSCVRSMVAKMKDTDRSNLVIPGYGRATWAGSNHELRVFHATDMERAGEIATLFTNVGLGLAVKDLSAVPGASGKARPNSFELWFGSAAIPASCG
;
A
#
# COMPACT_ATOMS: atom_id res chain seq x y z
N MET A 1 40.19 -11.28 69.16
CA MET A 1 39.65 -10.46 68.06
C MET A 1 39.51 -11.36 66.84
N MET A 2 38.32 -11.78 66.53
CA MET A 2 38.06 -12.66 65.40
C MET A 2 37.67 -11.82 64.18
N SER A 3 38.48 -11.94 63.12
CA SER A 3 38.20 -11.32 61.81
C SER A 3 37.05 -12.07 61.14
N ALA A 4 35.91 -11.44 61.06
CA ALA A 4 34.75 -12.01 60.38
C ALA A 4 34.98 -11.99 58.86
N THR A 5 35.10 -13.17 58.30
CA THR A 5 35.34 -13.44 56.89
C THR A 5 34.14 -13.02 56.04
N SER A 6 34.31 -12.02 55.20
CA SER A 6 33.38 -11.58 54.17
C SER A 6 33.35 -12.53 52.94
N LYS A 7 33.98 -13.70 53.04
CA LYS A 7 34.03 -14.71 51.96
C LYS A 7 32.69 -15.34 51.56
N PRO A 8 31.72 -15.66 52.44
CA PRO A 8 30.55 -16.43 52.03
C PRO A 8 29.61 -15.68 51.13
N PHE A 9 29.53 -14.34 51.25
CA PHE A 9 28.61 -13.55 50.44
C PHE A 9 29.01 -13.47 48.96
N ARG A 10 30.29 -13.29 48.68
CA ARG A 10 30.79 -13.25 47.28
C ARG A 10 30.66 -14.60 46.60
N GLU A 11 30.96 -15.69 47.28
CA GLU A 11 30.82 -17.05 46.73
C GLU A 11 29.35 -17.39 46.48
N THR A 12 28.44 -17.03 47.37
CA THR A 12 27.00 -17.23 47.20
C THR A 12 26.46 -16.43 46.04
N LEU A 13 26.93 -15.17 45.85
CA LEU A 13 26.51 -14.30 44.75
C LEU A 13 27.02 -14.80 43.40
N VAL A 14 28.24 -15.28 43.33
CA VAL A 14 28.81 -15.89 42.11
C VAL A 14 28.10 -17.20 41.77
N GLN A 15 27.81 -18.04 42.78
CA GLN A 15 27.02 -19.25 42.57
C GLN A 15 25.60 -18.95 42.10
N LEU A 16 24.93 -17.94 42.62
CA LEU A 16 23.59 -17.53 42.22
C LEU A 16 23.61 -17.00 40.79
N LEU A 17 24.60 -16.19 40.43
CA LEU A 17 24.80 -15.71 39.04
C LEU A 17 25.06 -16.88 38.08
N ALA A 18 25.93 -17.81 38.43
CA ALA A 18 26.25 -18.94 37.55
C ALA A 18 25.09 -19.96 37.43
N THR A 19 24.36 -20.21 38.53
CA THR A 19 23.35 -21.28 38.57
C THR A 19 21.98 -20.83 38.06
N VAL A 20 21.65 -19.53 38.17
CA VAL A 20 20.33 -19.02 37.80
C VAL A 20 20.40 -18.09 36.59
N MET A 21 21.28 -17.09 36.60
CA MET A 21 21.33 -16.07 35.56
C MET A 21 21.80 -16.61 34.21
N ILE A 22 22.82 -17.48 34.20
CA ILE A 22 23.30 -18.07 32.93
C ILE A 22 22.25 -18.97 32.28
N PRO A 23 21.63 -19.94 32.96
CA PRO A 23 20.57 -20.75 32.37
C PRO A 23 19.36 -19.94 31.91
N VAL A 24 18.93 -18.93 32.69
CA VAL A 24 17.82 -18.04 32.30
C VAL A 24 18.16 -17.23 31.05
N SER A 25 19.42 -16.70 30.98
CA SER A 25 19.85 -15.97 29.79
C SER A 25 19.94 -16.87 28.56
N VAL A 26 20.47 -18.09 28.70
CA VAL A 26 20.51 -19.07 27.58
C VAL A 26 19.13 -19.51 27.17
N ALA A 27 18.23 -19.76 28.12
CA ALA A 27 16.82 -20.10 27.80
C ALA A 27 16.11 -18.92 27.13
N GLY A 28 16.31 -17.68 27.61
CA GLY A 28 15.75 -16.48 27.04
C GLY A 28 16.23 -16.22 25.60
N THR A 29 17.54 -16.35 25.36
CA THR A 29 18.11 -16.23 24.01
C THR A 29 17.67 -17.35 23.08
N GLY A 30 17.55 -18.58 23.59
CA GLY A 30 17.02 -19.73 22.85
C GLY A 30 15.57 -19.53 22.41
N LEU A 31 14.71 -19.06 23.32
CA LEU A 31 13.31 -18.73 23.00
C LEU A 31 13.19 -17.59 21.99
N TYR A 32 14.01 -16.54 22.15
CA TYR A 32 14.05 -15.43 21.19
C TYR A 32 14.47 -15.90 19.80
N TYR A 33 15.55 -16.70 19.73
CA TYR A 33 16.06 -17.25 18.47
C TYR A 33 15.02 -18.18 17.80
N THR A 34 14.35 -19.03 18.55
CA THR A 34 13.31 -19.92 18.04
C THR A 34 12.11 -19.12 17.48
N ARG A 35 11.66 -18.07 18.19
CA ARG A 35 10.59 -17.19 17.71
C ARG A 35 11.01 -16.45 16.44
N TRP A 36 12.23 -15.96 16.39
CA TRP A 36 12.77 -15.29 15.21
C TRP A 36 12.82 -16.24 14.00
N GLN A 37 13.30 -17.45 14.17
CA GLN A 37 13.29 -18.48 13.13
C GLN A 37 11.89 -18.85 12.67
N GLN A 38 10.94 -18.98 13.59
CA GLN A 38 9.54 -19.21 13.25
C GLN A 38 8.97 -18.08 12.41
N ASN A 39 9.21 -16.81 12.77
CA ASN A 39 8.76 -15.68 11.99
C ASN A 39 9.36 -15.66 10.57
N LEU A 40 10.64 -15.97 10.42
CA LEU A 40 11.26 -16.09 9.09
C LEU A 40 10.64 -17.22 8.25
N ASN A 41 10.34 -18.35 8.88
CA ASN A 41 9.71 -19.48 8.20
C ASN A 41 8.27 -19.15 7.78
N ASP A 42 7.52 -18.46 8.64
CA ASP A 42 6.17 -17.98 8.33
C ASP A 42 6.20 -17.00 7.15
N LEU A 43 7.15 -16.04 7.14
CA LEU A 43 7.32 -15.10 6.03
C LEU A 43 7.70 -15.82 4.73
N LYS A 44 8.62 -16.78 4.79
CA LYS A 44 9.00 -17.57 3.61
C LYS A 44 7.79 -18.34 3.07
N THR A 45 7.07 -19.04 3.93
CA THR A 45 5.87 -19.80 3.53
C THR A 45 4.82 -18.89 2.89
N MET A 46 4.61 -17.71 3.45
CA MET A 46 3.70 -16.71 2.90
C MET A 46 4.14 -16.26 1.50
N ILE A 47 5.44 -15.97 1.30
CA ILE A 47 5.99 -15.58 -0.01
C ILE A 47 5.78 -16.70 -1.03
N ASP A 48 6.13 -17.92 -0.67
CA ASP A 48 6.01 -19.09 -1.54
C ASP A 48 4.53 -19.28 -1.98
N LEU A 49 3.59 -19.11 -1.05
CA LEU A 49 2.16 -19.18 -1.35
C LEU A 49 1.66 -18.03 -2.22
N VAL A 50 2.05 -16.79 -1.95
CA VAL A 50 1.64 -15.62 -2.74
C VAL A 50 2.19 -15.68 -4.16
N SER A 51 3.35 -16.29 -4.33
CA SER A 51 4.03 -16.43 -5.63
C SER A 51 3.66 -17.72 -6.38
N ASP A 52 2.84 -18.60 -5.79
CA ASP A 52 2.45 -19.87 -6.41
C ASP A 52 1.59 -19.64 -7.67
N PRO A 53 1.80 -20.38 -8.76
CA PRO A 53 0.96 -20.29 -9.96
C PRO A 53 -0.51 -20.65 -9.71
N ASN A 54 -0.83 -21.41 -8.66
CA ASN A 54 -2.18 -21.80 -8.30
C ASN A 54 -2.90 -20.65 -7.57
N ALA A 55 -4.03 -20.18 -8.11
CA ALA A 55 -4.83 -19.11 -7.56
C ALA A 55 -5.34 -19.38 -6.12
N GLU A 56 -5.72 -20.61 -5.81
CA GLU A 56 -6.20 -20.95 -4.48
C GLU A 56 -5.07 -20.86 -3.44
N LYS A 57 -3.86 -21.32 -3.78
CA LYS A 57 -2.70 -21.18 -2.90
C LYS A 57 -2.36 -19.72 -2.66
N ARG A 58 -2.45 -18.86 -3.70
CA ARG A 58 -2.25 -17.41 -3.54
C ARG A 58 -3.24 -16.79 -2.56
N LYS A 59 -4.51 -17.22 -2.57
CA LYS A 59 -5.50 -16.75 -1.58
C LYS A 59 -5.10 -17.14 -0.15
N TYR A 60 -4.58 -18.34 0.05
CA TYR A 60 -4.02 -18.74 1.37
C TYR A 60 -2.81 -17.89 1.74
N GLY A 61 -1.93 -17.61 0.79
CA GLY A 61 -0.79 -16.71 1.00
C GLY A 61 -1.21 -15.31 1.44
N VAL A 62 -2.25 -14.74 0.81
CA VAL A 62 -2.82 -13.44 1.18
C VAL A 62 -3.47 -13.48 2.57
N ALA A 63 -4.20 -14.55 2.91
CA ALA A 63 -4.75 -14.72 4.25
C ALA A 63 -3.66 -14.83 5.33
N MET A 64 -2.57 -15.52 5.03
CA MET A 64 -1.41 -15.60 5.91
C MET A 64 -0.71 -14.25 6.05
N PHE A 65 -0.60 -13.48 4.97
CA PHE A 65 -0.07 -12.13 4.99
C PHE A 65 -0.90 -11.21 5.91
N GLU A 66 -2.24 -11.23 5.80
CA GLU A 66 -3.14 -10.49 6.69
C GLU A 66 -2.91 -10.87 8.16
N TYR A 67 -2.83 -12.17 8.46
CA TYR A 67 -2.57 -12.67 9.80
C TYR A 67 -1.22 -12.19 10.37
N LEU A 68 -0.16 -12.27 9.56
CA LEU A 68 1.18 -11.85 9.98
C LEU A 68 1.27 -10.33 10.19
N LEU A 69 0.58 -9.52 9.36
CA LEU A 69 0.47 -8.07 9.53
C LEU A 69 -0.20 -7.70 10.86
N LYS A 70 -1.35 -8.31 11.16
CA LYS A 70 -2.09 -8.06 12.40
C LYS A 70 -1.29 -8.39 13.65
N ASN A 71 -0.39 -9.36 13.56
CA ASN A 71 0.46 -9.80 14.66
C ASN A 71 1.85 -9.13 14.70
N ASP A 72 2.06 -8.03 13.95
CA ASP A 72 3.32 -7.28 13.88
C ASP A 72 4.54 -8.16 13.50
N LYS A 73 4.30 -9.16 12.64
CA LYS A 73 5.33 -10.12 12.20
C LYS A 73 5.90 -9.83 10.82
N VAL A 74 5.36 -8.84 10.12
CA VAL A 74 5.82 -8.41 8.79
C VAL A 74 6.61 -7.12 8.92
N PRO A 75 7.87 -7.08 8.51
CA PRO A 75 8.62 -5.83 8.42
C PRO A 75 7.93 -4.83 7.48
N VAL A 76 7.98 -3.56 7.87
CA VAL A 76 7.36 -2.44 7.14
C VAL A 76 7.82 -2.38 5.68
N GLU A 77 9.11 -2.58 5.45
CA GLU A 77 9.73 -2.58 4.12
C GLU A 77 9.17 -3.68 3.22
N PHE A 78 8.75 -4.76 3.85
CA PHE A 78 8.20 -5.92 3.15
C PHE A 78 6.80 -5.66 2.59
N VAL A 79 6.02 -4.82 3.26
CA VAL A 79 4.67 -4.43 2.80
C VAL A 79 4.75 -3.73 1.45
N ALA A 80 5.66 -2.76 1.31
CA ALA A 80 5.86 -2.04 0.06
C ALA A 80 6.31 -2.97 -1.08
N ALA A 81 7.25 -3.90 -0.79
CA ALA A 81 7.72 -4.87 -1.77
C ALA A 81 6.61 -5.82 -2.23
N GLN A 82 5.76 -6.30 -1.33
CA GLN A 82 4.64 -7.18 -1.65
C GLN A 82 3.57 -6.48 -2.48
N LEU A 83 3.26 -5.21 -2.19
CA LEU A 83 2.36 -4.41 -3.02
C LEU A 83 2.92 -4.18 -4.43
N ALA A 84 4.20 -3.86 -4.54
CA ALA A 84 4.86 -3.68 -5.84
C ALA A 84 4.82 -4.98 -6.65
N TYR A 85 5.11 -6.12 -6.03
CA TYR A 85 4.99 -7.44 -6.64
C TYR A 85 3.56 -7.72 -7.13
N ALA A 86 2.57 -7.54 -6.26
CA ALA A 86 1.17 -7.78 -6.61
C ALA A 86 0.70 -6.88 -7.76
N ASN A 87 1.16 -5.62 -7.80
CA ASN A 87 0.83 -4.67 -8.87
C ASN A 87 1.47 -5.04 -10.22
N SER A 88 2.66 -5.63 -10.20
CA SER A 88 3.38 -6.09 -11.41
C SER A 88 2.99 -7.50 -11.85
N SER A 89 2.26 -8.24 -11.01
CA SER A 89 1.84 -9.61 -11.30
C SER A 89 0.90 -9.67 -12.50
N ALA A 90 1.03 -10.75 -13.29
CA ALA A 90 0.09 -11.07 -14.35
C ALA A 90 -1.31 -11.40 -13.80
N ASP A 91 -1.41 -11.80 -12.53
CA ASP A 91 -2.67 -12.03 -11.85
C ASP A 91 -3.30 -10.71 -11.40
N LYS A 92 -4.33 -10.28 -12.13
CA LYS A 92 -5.05 -9.04 -11.85
C LYS A 92 -5.85 -9.07 -10.53
N GLU A 93 -6.11 -10.25 -9.98
CA GLU A 93 -6.84 -10.40 -8.71
C GLU A 93 -5.92 -10.28 -7.50
N LEU A 94 -4.63 -10.53 -7.65
CA LEU A 94 -3.68 -10.55 -6.53
C LEU A 94 -3.59 -9.18 -5.84
N PHE A 95 -3.47 -8.10 -6.61
CA PHE A 95 -3.34 -6.76 -6.05
C PHE A 95 -4.57 -6.33 -5.22
N PRO A 96 -5.83 -6.47 -5.71
CA PRO A 96 -7.01 -6.18 -4.88
C PRO A 96 -7.10 -7.02 -3.61
N LEU A 97 -6.70 -8.28 -3.65
CA LEU A 97 -6.69 -9.16 -2.48
C LEU A 97 -5.66 -8.71 -1.43
N MET A 98 -4.44 -8.39 -1.87
CA MET A 98 -3.38 -7.87 -0.98
C MET A 98 -3.78 -6.51 -0.39
N GLU A 99 -4.39 -5.64 -1.19
CA GLU A 99 -4.90 -4.35 -0.74
C GLU A 99 -5.99 -4.51 0.33
N GLN A 100 -6.93 -5.43 0.16
CA GLN A 100 -7.95 -5.74 1.18
C GLN A 100 -7.34 -6.24 2.48
N ALA A 101 -6.34 -7.12 2.41
CA ALA A 101 -5.63 -7.62 3.58
C ALA A 101 -4.94 -6.47 4.34
N LEU A 102 -4.33 -5.53 3.62
CA LEU A 102 -3.70 -4.36 4.21
C LEU A 102 -4.70 -3.39 4.83
N ILE A 103 -5.83 -3.13 4.17
CA ILE A 103 -6.90 -2.28 4.73
C ILE A 103 -7.42 -2.86 6.04
N LYS A 104 -7.66 -4.16 6.10
CA LYS A 104 -8.12 -4.84 7.33
C LYS A 104 -7.06 -4.79 8.44
N ALA A 105 -5.80 -5.07 8.09
CA ALA A 105 -4.72 -5.01 9.06
C ALA A 105 -4.45 -3.57 9.56
N SER A 106 -4.59 -2.56 8.70
CA SER A 106 -4.44 -1.15 9.05
C SER A 106 -5.48 -0.68 10.06
N ALA A 107 -6.69 -1.23 10.02
CA ALA A 107 -7.73 -0.90 10.99
C ALA A 107 -7.37 -1.37 12.41
N GLU A 108 -6.49 -2.36 12.55
CA GLU A 108 -6.08 -2.95 13.82
C GLU A 108 -4.65 -2.58 14.24
N ASN A 109 -3.83 -2.07 13.29
CA ASN A 109 -2.41 -1.78 13.52
C ASN A 109 -1.97 -0.49 12.81
N THR A 110 -1.73 0.57 13.59
CA THR A 110 -1.32 1.89 13.10
C THR A 110 0.00 1.89 12.34
N LYS A 111 0.94 1.01 12.66
CA LYS A 111 2.20 0.91 11.91
C LYS A 111 1.93 0.41 10.49
N VAL A 112 1.03 -0.57 10.35
CA VAL A 112 0.61 -1.08 9.04
C VAL A 112 -0.09 0.02 8.24
N GLU A 113 -0.95 0.83 8.88
CA GLU A 113 -1.60 1.96 8.24
C GLU A 113 -0.60 2.96 7.66
N VAL A 114 0.37 3.41 8.46
CA VAL A 114 1.41 4.36 8.02
C VAL A 114 2.21 3.78 6.86
N THR A 115 2.62 2.52 6.97
CA THR A 115 3.40 1.85 5.94
C THR A 115 2.62 1.65 4.65
N PHE A 116 1.36 1.24 4.75
CA PHE A 116 0.49 1.06 3.61
C PHE A 116 0.30 2.39 2.87
N ARG A 117 0.06 3.48 3.59
CA ARG A 117 -0.03 4.82 3.02
C ARG A 117 1.24 5.21 2.28
N GLN A 118 2.41 5.08 2.92
CA GLN A 118 3.70 5.37 2.30
C GLN A 118 3.99 4.51 1.07
N ALA A 119 3.59 3.24 1.10
CA ALA A 119 3.72 2.36 -0.06
C ALA A 119 2.84 2.82 -1.22
N LEU A 120 1.59 3.20 -0.96
CA LEU A 120 0.67 3.72 -1.97
C LEU A 120 1.15 5.04 -2.59
N GLU A 121 1.74 5.94 -1.79
CA GLU A 121 2.32 7.21 -2.28
C GLU A 121 3.46 6.99 -3.28
N ARG A 122 4.22 5.90 -3.12
CA ARG A 122 5.33 5.53 -4.01
C ARG A 122 4.88 4.77 -5.26
N MET A 123 3.64 4.31 -5.29
CA MET A 123 3.08 3.60 -6.44
C MET A 123 2.57 4.59 -7.49
N PRO A 124 2.49 4.17 -8.77
CA PRO A 124 1.83 4.98 -9.78
C PRO A 124 0.41 5.37 -9.38
N SER A 125 0.04 6.63 -9.60
CA SER A 125 -1.29 7.15 -9.30
C SER A 125 -2.34 6.45 -10.17
N ARG A 126 -3.45 6.05 -9.58
CA ARG A 126 -4.56 5.40 -10.30
C ARG A 126 -5.64 6.40 -10.65
N ILE A 127 -5.97 6.46 -11.93
CA ILE A 127 -6.98 7.37 -12.44
C ILE A 127 -8.14 6.55 -13.03
N PHE A 128 -9.29 6.57 -12.37
CA PHE A 128 -10.51 5.99 -12.89
C PHE A 128 -11.19 7.01 -13.79
N VAL A 129 -11.34 6.69 -15.07
CA VAL A 129 -11.86 7.62 -16.07
C VAL A 129 -13.34 7.37 -16.30
N HIS A 130 -14.16 8.41 -16.12
CA HIS A 130 -15.59 8.41 -16.36
C HIS A 130 -15.91 9.25 -17.60
N THR A 131 -16.48 8.62 -18.63
CA THR A 131 -16.81 9.22 -19.92
C THR A 131 -18.28 8.95 -20.29
N SER A 132 -18.92 9.89 -20.98
CA SER A 132 -20.30 9.70 -21.45
C SER A 132 -20.38 8.84 -22.72
N ASP A 133 -19.34 8.92 -23.55
CA ASP A 133 -19.31 8.27 -24.86
C ASP A 133 -17.92 7.75 -25.26
N ASP A 134 -17.84 7.08 -26.38
CA ASP A 134 -16.61 6.48 -26.89
C ASP A 134 -15.64 7.50 -27.50
N LYS A 135 -16.13 8.70 -27.91
CA LYS A 135 -15.26 9.77 -28.40
C LYS A 135 -14.42 10.33 -27.25
N GLN A 136 -15.06 10.63 -26.11
CA GLN A 136 -14.36 11.03 -24.90
C GLN A 136 -13.35 9.98 -24.45
N ARG A 137 -13.73 8.70 -24.48
CA ARG A 137 -12.81 7.60 -24.14
C ARG A 137 -11.60 7.54 -25.06
N SER A 138 -11.81 7.67 -26.37
CA SER A 138 -10.74 7.67 -27.36
C SER A 138 -9.84 8.89 -27.19
N CYS A 139 -10.41 10.04 -26.84
CA CYS A 139 -9.67 11.26 -26.53
C CYS A 139 -8.71 11.03 -25.38
N VAL A 140 -9.17 10.53 -24.23
CA VAL A 140 -8.27 10.26 -23.08
C VAL A 140 -7.15 9.31 -23.45
N ARG A 141 -7.45 8.23 -24.18
CA ARG A 141 -6.43 7.27 -24.64
C ARG A 141 -5.37 7.94 -25.50
N SER A 142 -5.79 8.80 -26.45
CA SER A 142 -4.87 9.55 -27.30
C SER A 142 -4.00 10.51 -26.49
N MET A 143 -4.56 11.20 -25.51
CA MET A 143 -3.82 12.12 -24.64
C MET A 143 -2.79 11.39 -23.79
N VAL A 144 -3.17 10.30 -23.15
CA VAL A 144 -2.24 9.48 -22.35
C VAL A 144 -1.13 8.92 -23.22
N ALA A 145 -1.42 8.54 -24.47
CA ALA A 145 -0.40 8.11 -25.43
C ALA A 145 0.60 9.21 -25.85
N LYS A 146 0.17 10.48 -25.77
CA LYS A 146 1.02 11.66 -26.05
C LYS A 146 1.88 12.10 -24.87
N MET A 147 1.60 11.62 -23.66
CA MET A 147 2.43 11.92 -22.49
C MET A 147 3.82 11.31 -22.65
N LYS A 148 4.84 11.99 -22.08
CA LYS A 148 6.20 11.42 -22.01
C LYS A 148 6.17 10.10 -21.24
N ASP A 149 7.06 9.18 -21.60
CA ASP A 149 7.14 7.87 -20.95
C ASP A 149 7.38 7.97 -19.44
N THR A 150 8.19 8.93 -18.98
CA THR A 150 8.44 9.20 -17.56
C THR A 150 7.17 9.61 -16.82
N ASP A 151 6.33 10.42 -17.43
CA ASP A 151 5.08 10.91 -16.83
C ASP A 151 4.02 9.81 -16.84
N ARG A 152 3.95 9.07 -17.96
CA ARG A 152 3.03 7.95 -18.15
C ARG A 152 3.32 6.77 -17.21
N SER A 153 4.60 6.49 -16.92
CA SER A 153 4.98 5.42 -15.98
C SER A 153 4.51 5.65 -14.55
N ASN A 154 4.25 6.91 -14.20
CA ASN A 154 3.73 7.31 -12.89
C ASN A 154 2.19 7.33 -12.80
N LEU A 155 1.51 6.90 -13.87
CA LEU A 155 0.06 6.86 -13.96
C LEU A 155 -0.43 5.47 -14.38
N VAL A 156 -1.50 4.99 -13.75
CA VAL A 156 -2.22 3.78 -14.15
C VAL A 156 -3.69 4.14 -14.37
N ILE A 157 -4.22 3.77 -15.54
CA ILE A 157 -5.64 3.88 -15.82
C ILE A 157 -6.23 2.47 -15.81
N PRO A 158 -6.82 2.03 -14.67
CA PRO A 158 -7.30 0.65 -14.52
C PRO A 158 -8.50 0.35 -15.43
N GLY A 159 -9.25 1.38 -15.80
CA GLY A 159 -10.43 1.22 -16.62
C GLY A 159 -11.13 2.52 -16.96
N TYR A 160 -12.12 2.39 -17.85
CA TYR A 160 -12.97 3.48 -18.31
C TYR A 160 -14.43 3.13 -17.97
N GLY A 161 -15.02 3.89 -17.06
CA GLY A 161 -16.44 3.79 -16.73
C GLY A 161 -17.30 4.63 -17.68
N ARG A 162 -18.50 4.14 -18.01
CA ARG A 162 -19.51 4.97 -18.67
C ARG A 162 -20.37 5.64 -17.60
N ALA A 163 -20.36 6.96 -17.57
CA ALA A 163 -21.18 7.74 -16.66
C ALA A 163 -21.63 9.03 -17.33
N THR A 164 -22.91 9.37 -17.16
CA THR A 164 -23.43 10.67 -17.56
C THR A 164 -23.08 11.68 -16.47
N TRP A 165 -22.29 12.67 -16.82
CA TRP A 165 -21.96 13.80 -15.96
C TRP A 165 -22.56 15.09 -16.54
N ALA A 166 -23.37 15.76 -15.72
CA ALA A 166 -24.06 17.00 -16.14
C ALA A 166 -23.21 18.26 -15.96
N GLY A 167 -21.99 18.15 -15.41
CA GLY A 167 -21.07 19.29 -15.24
C GLY A 167 -20.49 19.75 -16.57
N SER A 168 -20.25 21.07 -16.68
CA SER A 168 -19.63 21.65 -17.87
C SER A 168 -18.13 21.38 -17.95
N ASN A 169 -17.43 21.38 -16.83
CA ASN A 169 -15.99 21.23 -16.77
C ASN A 169 -15.53 19.77 -16.65
N HIS A 170 -14.33 19.50 -17.15
CA HIS A 170 -13.65 18.25 -16.85
C HIS A 170 -13.08 18.34 -15.44
N GLU A 171 -13.32 17.35 -14.58
CA GLU A 171 -12.92 17.36 -13.18
C GLU A 171 -11.96 16.20 -12.87
N LEU A 172 -10.92 16.51 -12.09
CA LEU A 172 -10.13 15.50 -11.38
C LEU A 172 -10.52 15.52 -9.91
N ARG A 173 -11.20 14.47 -9.45
CA ARG A 173 -11.73 14.38 -8.09
C ARG A 173 -10.73 13.72 -7.17
N VAL A 174 -10.56 14.32 -5.99
CA VAL A 174 -9.65 13.93 -4.92
C VAL A 174 -10.46 13.56 -3.69
N PHE A 175 -10.14 12.43 -3.06
CA PHE A 175 -10.88 11.91 -1.91
C PHE A 175 -10.11 12.01 -0.59
N HIS A 176 -8.82 12.28 -0.64
CA HIS A 176 -7.96 12.45 0.52
C HIS A 176 -7.23 13.78 0.43
N ALA A 177 -7.24 14.58 1.49
CA ALA A 177 -6.58 15.88 1.51
C ALA A 177 -5.07 15.78 1.25
N THR A 178 -4.44 14.67 1.64
CA THR A 178 -3.02 14.37 1.39
C THR A 178 -2.68 14.22 -0.09
N ASP A 179 -3.67 13.95 -0.95
CA ASP A 179 -3.47 13.71 -2.38
C ASP A 179 -3.61 14.98 -3.24
N MET A 180 -3.89 16.14 -2.62
CA MET A 180 -4.15 17.40 -3.34
C MET A 180 -2.95 17.88 -4.17
N GLU A 181 -1.73 17.79 -3.63
CA GLU A 181 -0.52 18.15 -4.35
C GLU A 181 -0.36 17.27 -5.60
N ARG A 182 -0.51 15.97 -5.42
CA ARG A 182 -0.42 14.99 -6.51
C ARG A 182 -1.51 15.18 -7.57
N ALA A 183 -2.71 15.58 -7.17
CA ALA A 183 -3.78 15.92 -8.11
C ALA A 183 -3.43 17.15 -8.96
N GLY A 184 -2.78 18.15 -8.38
CA GLY A 184 -2.27 19.32 -9.11
C GLY A 184 -1.24 18.93 -10.17
N GLU A 185 -0.31 18.03 -9.84
CA GLU A 185 0.66 17.50 -10.80
C GLU A 185 -0.04 16.75 -11.94
N ILE A 186 -0.98 15.87 -11.64
CA ILE A 186 -1.76 15.12 -12.64
C ILE A 186 -2.54 16.07 -13.54
N ALA A 187 -3.22 17.07 -12.97
CA ALA A 187 -3.95 18.07 -13.75
C ALA A 187 -3.02 18.84 -14.72
N THR A 188 -1.81 19.15 -14.26
CA THR A 188 -0.78 19.77 -15.11
C THR A 188 -0.34 18.86 -16.26
N LEU A 189 -0.13 17.55 -16.01
CA LEU A 189 0.21 16.59 -17.06
C LEU A 189 -0.88 16.52 -18.14
N PHE A 190 -2.15 16.50 -17.76
CA PHE A 190 -3.26 16.51 -18.70
C PHE A 190 -3.36 17.85 -19.45
N THR A 191 -3.11 18.98 -18.78
CA THR A 191 -3.08 20.31 -19.41
C THR A 191 -1.99 20.39 -20.48
N ASN A 192 -0.82 19.82 -20.23
CA ASN A 192 0.30 19.79 -21.18
C ASN A 192 -0.02 19.01 -22.46
N VAL A 193 -0.96 18.05 -22.41
CA VAL A 193 -1.44 17.33 -23.59
C VAL A 193 -2.77 17.84 -24.13
N GLY A 194 -3.24 18.98 -23.62
CA GLY A 194 -4.38 19.74 -24.15
C GLY A 194 -5.70 19.53 -23.42
N LEU A 195 -5.74 18.88 -22.24
CA LEU A 195 -6.93 18.73 -21.44
C LEU A 195 -6.84 19.49 -20.12
N GLY A 196 -7.51 20.65 -20.04
CA GLY A 196 -7.65 21.37 -18.77
C GLY A 196 -8.54 20.62 -17.79
N LEU A 197 -8.05 20.34 -16.58
CA LEU A 197 -8.80 19.70 -15.52
C LEU A 197 -9.00 20.63 -14.33
N ALA A 198 -10.22 20.76 -13.84
CA ALA A 198 -10.48 21.38 -12.56
C ALA A 198 -10.27 20.34 -11.43
N VAL A 199 -9.38 20.59 -10.49
CA VAL A 199 -9.22 19.74 -9.33
C VAL A 199 -10.36 20.01 -8.36
N LYS A 200 -11.10 18.95 -8.00
CA LYS A 200 -12.24 19.00 -7.08
C LYS A 200 -11.94 18.20 -5.83
N ASP A 201 -11.77 18.90 -4.72
CA ASP A 201 -11.58 18.29 -3.42
C ASP A 201 -12.91 17.75 -2.87
N LEU A 202 -12.95 16.44 -2.63
CA LEU A 202 -14.06 15.75 -1.98
C LEU A 202 -13.66 15.17 -0.62
N SER A 203 -12.46 15.47 -0.12
CA SER A 203 -11.96 14.90 1.14
C SER A 203 -12.81 15.26 2.36
N ALA A 204 -13.46 16.43 2.33
CA ALA A 204 -14.36 16.90 3.37
C ALA A 204 -15.80 16.33 3.24
N VAL A 205 -16.13 15.64 2.13
CA VAL A 205 -17.46 15.07 1.93
C VAL A 205 -17.61 13.80 2.77
N PRO A 206 -18.62 13.69 3.66
CA PRO A 206 -18.78 12.52 4.51
C PRO A 206 -18.84 11.22 3.71
N GLY A 207 -18.02 10.26 4.07
CA GLY A 207 -17.93 8.96 3.42
C GLY A 207 -17.21 8.93 2.07
N ALA A 208 -16.70 10.05 1.56
CA ALA A 208 -15.97 10.09 0.30
C ALA A 208 -14.60 9.39 0.43
N SER A 209 -13.84 9.66 1.48
CA SER A 209 -12.54 9.03 1.74
C SER A 209 -12.62 7.51 1.93
N GLY A 210 -13.76 6.99 2.40
CA GLY A 210 -14.00 5.54 2.51
C GLY A 210 -14.30 4.83 1.19
N LYS A 211 -14.52 5.59 0.09
CA LYS A 211 -14.83 5.04 -1.24
C LYS A 211 -13.62 4.90 -2.15
N ALA A 212 -12.55 5.61 -1.85
CA ALA A 212 -11.34 5.59 -2.64
C ALA A 212 -10.13 5.41 -1.72
N ARG A 213 -9.14 4.67 -2.18
CA ARG A 213 -7.86 4.55 -1.48
C ARG A 213 -7.00 5.80 -1.72
N PRO A 214 -5.99 6.08 -0.86
CA PRO A 214 -4.98 7.08 -1.14
C PRO A 214 -4.32 6.87 -2.51
N ASN A 215 -3.85 7.96 -3.13
CA ASN A 215 -3.24 7.98 -4.46
C ASN A 215 -4.15 7.42 -5.57
N SER A 216 -5.48 7.62 -5.41
CA SER A 216 -6.49 7.24 -6.40
C SER A 216 -7.42 8.41 -6.69
N PHE A 217 -7.63 8.65 -7.97
CA PHE A 217 -8.33 9.81 -8.51
C PHE A 217 -9.43 9.37 -9.46
N GLU A 218 -10.46 10.19 -9.60
CA GLU A 218 -11.46 10.03 -10.65
C GLU A 218 -11.40 11.20 -11.62
N LEU A 219 -11.23 10.91 -12.90
CA LEU A 219 -11.34 11.88 -13.97
C LEU A 219 -12.75 11.79 -14.57
N TRP A 220 -13.50 12.86 -14.42
CA TRP A 220 -14.86 13.00 -14.95
C TRP A 220 -14.88 13.94 -16.15
N PHE A 221 -15.26 13.42 -17.30
CA PHE A 221 -15.43 14.25 -18.49
C PHE A 221 -16.77 15.00 -18.44
N GLY A 222 -16.68 16.34 -18.46
CA GLY A 222 -17.82 17.22 -18.55
C GLY A 222 -18.36 17.36 -19.99
N SER A 223 -19.39 18.16 -20.12
CA SER A 223 -20.00 18.50 -21.43
C SER A 223 -19.21 19.53 -22.23
N ALA A 224 -18.13 20.07 -21.69
CA ALA A 224 -17.23 20.97 -22.42
C ALA A 224 -16.71 20.30 -23.72
N ALA A 225 -16.43 21.12 -24.71
CA ALA A 225 -15.96 20.63 -26.00
C ALA A 225 -14.73 19.74 -25.84
N ILE A 226 -14.73 18.60 -26.52
CA ILE A 226 -13.56 17.74 -26.62
C ILE A 226 -12.43 18.55 -27.27
N PRO A 227 -11.22 18.60 -26.67
CA PRO A 227 -10.12 19.35 -27.25
C PRO A 227 -9.83 18.93 -28.70
N ALA A 228 -9.50 19.89 -29.53
CA ALA A 228 -9.15 19.65 -30.94
C ALA A 228 -7.97 18.67 -31.10
N SER A 229 -7.14 18.52 -30.04
CA SER A 229 -6.06 17.54 -29.99
C SER A 229 -6.51 16.09 -29.95
N CYS A 230 -7.82 15.82 -29.79
CA CYS A 230 -8.43 14.50 -29.76
C CYS A 230 -9.10 14.07 -31.08
N GLY A 231 -9.04 14.95 -32.09
CA GLY A 231 -9.55 14.69 -33.44
C GLY A 231 -8.56 13.95 -34.34
#